data_3e5391f4287750bee06abc866659a6da
#
_entry.id   3e5391f4287750bee06abc866659a6da
#
_cell.length_a   1.000
_cell.length_b   1.000
_cell.length_c   1.000
_cell.angle_alpha   90.00
_cell.angle_beta   90.00
_cell.angle_gamma   90.00
#
_symmetry.space_group_name_H-M   'P 1'
#
loop_
_entity.id
_entity.type
_entity.pdbx_description
1 polymer ?
#
loop_
_entity_poly.entity_id
_entity_poly.type
_entity_poly.pdbx_seq_one_letter_code
_entity_poly.pdbx_strand_id
1 'polypeptide(L)'
;MKRFYYISDDLDDLERIEHQLEAGGIARPQIYLLSNDDVGLENRDVNRVASFLKTDVIHAGEIGAVLGLAVASVILAVSHFSGIAAQVGWAPFIFLAIIGFGFATWEAGFIGMQMPNVHFTRFEKALEQGRHVLFVETSREDKKKLKEVIRQYPGLERAGTEITHTGALMLLLKYWERFRSWALVFQGRPKGQQ
;
A
#
# COMPACT_ATOMS: atom_id res chain seq x y z
N MET A 1 -5.24 14.10 5.12
CA MET A 1 -4.05 14.55 4.38
C MET A 1 -4.42 14.74 2.91
N LYS A 2 -3.65 15.50 2.13
CA LYS A 2 -3.85 15.64 0.68
C LYS A 2 -2.61 15.12 -0.03
N ARG A 3 -2.81 14.35 -1.09
CA ARG A 3 -1.76 13.86 -1.97
C ARG A 3 -1.72 14.73 -3.21
N PHE A 4 -0.55 15.23 -3.55
CA PHE A 4 -0.28 16.02 -4.74
C PHE A 4 0.57 15.19 -5.69
N TYR A 5 0.26 15.27 -6.99
CA TYR A 5 0.93 14.52 -8.04
C TYR A 5 1.61 15.47 -9.00
N TYR A 6 2.85 15.16 -9.34
CA TYR A 6 3.67 15.90 -10.28
C TYR A 6 4.33 14.94 -11.25
N ILE A 7 4.44 15.32 -12.52
CA ILE A 7 5.09 14.53 -13.56
C ILE A 7 6.33 15.28 -14.01
N SER A 8 7.44 14.56 -14.19
CA SER A 8 8.69 15.06 -14.73
C SER A 8 9.31 14.07 -15.69
N ASP A 9 10.09 14.57 -16.64
CA ASP A 9 10.90 13.76 -17.53
C ASP A 9 12.30 13.51 -16.95
N ASP A 10 12.67 14.21 -15.87
CA ASP A 10 14.00 14.18 -15.26
C ASP A 10 13.96 13.60 -13.84
N LEU A 11 14.64 12.47 -13.65
CA LEU A 11 14.81 11.82 -12.36
C LEU A 11 15.73 12.58 -11.41
N ASP A 12 16.73 13.31 -11.94
CA ASP A 12 17.67 14.07 -11.11
C ASP A 12 16.98 15.25 -10.44
N ASP A 13 16.04 15.89 -11.14
CA ASP A 13 15.21 16.94 -10.56
C ASP A 13 14.30 16.37 -9.46
N LEU A 14 13.73 15.18 -9.67
CA LEU A 14 12.85 14.56 -8.67
C LEU A 14 13.61 14.14 -7.40
N GLU A 15 14.84 13.64 -7.53
CA GLU A 15 15.69 13.33 -6.39
C GLU A 15 16.04 14.60 -5.59
N ARG A 16 16.43 15.69 -6.28
CA ARG A 16 16.68 16.97 -5.61
C ARG A 16 15.46 17.53 -4.90
N ILE A 17 14.28 17.40 -5.51
CA ILE A 17 13.01 17.83 -4.91
C ILE A 17 12.73 17.01 -3.65
N GLU A 18 12.92 15.68 -3.67
CA GLU A 18 12.74 14.82 -2.50
C GLU A 18 13.63 15.29 -1.35
N HIS A 19 14.93 15.48 -1.59
CA HIS A 19 15.87 15.95 -0.58
C HIS A 19 15.54 17.35 -0.04
N GLN A 20 15.08 18.27 -0.90
CA GLN A 20 14.67 19.59 -0.46
C GLN A 20 13.39 19.57 0.39
N LEU A 21 12.44 18.69 0.05
CA LEU A 21 11.23 18.50 0.83
C LEU A 21 11.53 17.87 2.20
N GLU A 22 12.44 16.91 2.25
CA GLU A 22 12.92 16.32 3.51
C GLU A 22 13.62 17.37 4.38
N ALA A 23 14.53 18.15 3.82
CA ALA A 23 15.20 19.24 4.51
C ALA A 23 14.20 20.31 4.99
N GLY A 24 13.09 20.51 4.26
CA GLY A 24 11.97 21.35 4.64
C GLY A 24 11.09 20.78 5.76
N GLY A 25 11.36 19.54 6.22
CA GLY A 25 10.66 18.86 7.31
C GLY A 25 9.43 18.06 6.90
N ILE A 26 9.28 17.72 5.59
CA ILE A 26 8.32 16.73 5.14
C ILE A 26 8.97 15.36 5.30
N ALA A 27 8.32 14.48 6.06
CA ALA A 27 8.90 13.18 6.36
C ALA A 27 9.02 12.30 5.09
N ARG A 28 10.14 11.60 4.92
CA ARG A 28 10.41 10.70 3.78
C ARG A 28 9.25 9.73 3.46
N PRO A 29 8.55 9.13 4.45
CA PRO A 29 7.38 8.29 4.20
C PRO A 29 6.15 9.02 3.61
N GLN A 30 6.24 10.31 3.36
CA GLN A 30 5.19 11.11 2.73
C GLN A 30 5.52 11.46 1.26
N ILE A 31 6.74 11.17 0.83
CA ILE A 31 7.25 11.46 -0.51
C ILE A 31 7.50 10.14 -1.20
N TYR A 32 6.95 9.95 -2.39
CA TYR A 32 7.10 8.71 -3.14
C TYR A 32 7.33 9.01 -4.62
N LEU A 33 8.21 8.22 -5.22
CA LEU A 33 8.49 8.27 -6.64
C LEU A 33 7.99 7.00 -7.34
N LEU A 34 7.20 7.19 -8.40
CA LEU A 34 6.71 6.13 -9.27
C LEU A 34 7.35 6.29 -10.65
N SER A 35 8.05 5.27 -11.09
CA SER A 35 8.69 5.20 -12.41
C SER A 35 8.68 3.77 -12.92
N ASN A 36 8.76 3.62 -14.24
CA ASN A 36 9.01 2.33 -14.90
C ASN A 36 10.50 2.11 -15.15
N ASP A 37 11.35 3.12 -14.94
CA ASP A 37 12.80 3.00 -14.99
C ASP A 37 13.35 2.52 -13.64
N ASP A 38 13.24 1.22 -13.40
CA ASP A 38 13.71 0.61 -12.16
C ASP A 38 15.24 0.69 -12.04
N VAL A 39 15.96 0.66 -13.16
CA VAL A 39 17.45 0.76 -13.19
C VAL A 39 17.90 2.17 -12.82
N GLY A 40 17.26 3.19 -13.39
CA GLY A 40 17.52 4.59 -13.04
C GLY A 40 17.24 4.90 -11.57
N LEU A 41 16.22 4.25 -10.99
CA LEU A 41 15.89 4.39 -9.58
C LEU A 41 16.83 3.63 -8.64
N GLU A 42 17.40 2.50 -9.06
CA GLU A 42 18.22 1.64 -8.20
C GLU A 42 19.49 2.33 -7.71
N ASN A 43 20.03 3.24 -8.52
CA ASN A 43 21.24 3.99 -8.23
C ASN A 43 21.00 5.31 -7.48
N ARG A 44 19.75 5.61 -7.07
CA ARG A 44 19.36 6.88 -6.44
C ARG A 44 18.80 6.66 -5.04
N ASP A 45 19.06 7.62 -4.16
CA ASP A 45 18.50 7.61 -2.81
C ASP A 45 17.11 8.26 -2.78
N VAL A 46 16.15 7.60 -3.43
CA VAL A 46 14.76 8.06 -3.49
C VAL A 46 13.80 7.06 -2.87
N ASN A 47 12.71 7.56 -2.27
CA ASN A 47 11.68 6.71 -1.70
C ASN A 47 10.76 6.17 -2.82
N ARG A 48 11.04 4.95 -3.25
CA ARG A 48 10.30 4.28 -4.32
C ARG A 48 8.99 3.69 -3.84
N VAL A 49 7.97 3.73 -4.70
CA VAL A 49 6.77 2.92 -4.49
C VAL A 49 7.17 1.45 -4.57
N ALA A 50 6.92 0.72 -3.49
CA ALA A 50 7.19 -0.71 -3.47
C ALA A 50 6.41 -1.42 -4.59
N SER A 51 7.05 -2.38 -5.27
CA SER A 51 6.50 -3.04 -6.46
C SER A 51 5.10 -3.62 -6.25
N PHE A 52 4.81 -4.17 -5.06
CA PHE A 52 3.49 -4.70 -4.74
C PHE A 52 2.41 -3.61 -4.60
N LEU A 53 2.79 -2.34 -4.35
CA LEU A 53 1.85 -1.20 -4.32
C LEU A 53 1.58 -0.63 -5.72
N LYS A 54 2.43 -0.97 -6.72
CA LYS A 54 2.19 -0.64 -8.13
C LYS A 54 1.03 -1.47 -8.70
N THR A 55 0.71 -2.60 -8.08
CA THR A 55 -0.37 -3.52 -8.46
C THR A 55 -1.57 -3.42 -7.51
N ASP A 56 -2.72 -3.92 -7.93
CA ASP A 56 -3.99 -3.82 -7.19
C ASP A 56 -4.20 -4.98 -6.18
N VAL A 57 -3.11 -5.60 -5.71
CA VAL A 57 -3.14 -6.76 -4.81
C VAL A 57 -3.97 -6.53 -3.55
N ILE A 58 -3.84 -5.36 -2.94
CA ILE A 58 -4.48 -5.06 -1.66
C ILE A 58 -5.99 -4.93 -1.86
N HIS A 59 -6.41 -4.13 -2.83
CA HIS A 59 -7.83 -3.91 -3.11
C HIS A 59 -8.52 -5.19 -3.59
N ALA A 60 -7.87 -5.93 -4.49
CA ALA A 60 -8.36 -7.23 -4.95
C ALA A 60 -8.45 -8.25 -3.79
N GLY A 61 -7.44 -8.27 -2.90
CA GLY A 61 -7.46 -9.11 -1.70
C GLY A 61 -8.60 -8.75 -0.74
N GLU A 62 -8.91 -7.47 -0.56
CA GLU A 62 -10.07 -7.02 0.24
C GLU A 62 -11.40 -7.53 -0.36
N ILE A 63 -11.58 -7.44 -1.67
CA ILE A 63 -12.74 -7.98 -2.38
C ILE A 63 -12.78 -9.50 -2.21
N GLY A 64 -11.65 -10.19 -2.37
CA GLY A 64 -11.53 -11.63 -2.16
C GLY A 64 -11.89 -12.06 -0.75
N ALA A 65 -11.52 -11.28 0.26
CA ALA A 65 -11.89 -11.54 1.64
C ALA A 65 -13.40 -11.42 1.88
N VAL A 66 -14.06 -10.42 1.29
CA VAL A 66 -15.52 -10.28 1.38
C VAL A 66 -16.21 -11.46 0.68
N LEU A 67 -15.78 -11.84 -0.51
CA LEU A 67 -16.30 -13.01 -1.24
C LEU A 67 -16.04 -14.31 -0.47
N GLY A 68 -14.83 -14.47 0.07
CA GLY A 68 -14.46 -15.62 0.89
C GLY A 68 -15.32 -15.75 2.15
N LEU A 69 -15.64 -14.63 2.79
CA LEU A 69 -16.54 -14.62 3.94
C LEU A 69 -17.96 -15.06 3.53
N ALA A 70 -18.44 -14.64 2.39
CA ALA A 70 -19.73 -15.08 1.85
C ALA A 70 -19.73 -16.60 1.59
N VAL A 71 -18.67 -17.14 0.94
CA VAL A 71 -18.51 -18.58 0.68
C VAL A 71 -18.47 -19.36 2.01
N ALA A 72 -17.67 -18.93 2.97
CA ALA A 72 -17.60 -19.56 4.28
C ALA A 72 -18.96 -19.58 5.00
N SER A 73 -19.70 -18.46 4.91
CA SER A 73 -21.04 -18.36 5.50
C SER A 73 -22.03 -19.34 4.84
N VAL A 74 -21.97 -19.48 3.52
CA VAL A 74 -22.82 -20.44 2.77
C VAL A 74 -22.49 -21.88 3.17
N ILE A 75 -21.21 -22.24 3.27
CA ILE A 75 -20.78 -23.58 3.71
C ILE A 75 -21.35 -23.90 5.08
N LEU A 76 -21.21 -23.00 6.05
CA LEU A 76 -21.70 -23.21 7.42
C LEU A 76 -23.24 -23.26 7.47
N ALA A 77 -23.93 -22.41 6.72
CA ALA A 77 -25.38 -22.39 6.65
C ALA A 77 -25.92 -23.69 6.03
N VAL A 78 -25.37 -24.13 4.89
CA VAL A 78 -25.78 -25.41 4.26
C VAL A 78 -25.52 -26.56 5.20
N SER A 79 -24.41 -26.62 5.90
CA SER A 79 -24.07 -27.67 6.85
C SER A 79 -25.04 -27.70 8.03
N HIS A 80 -25.52 -26.53 8.48
CA HIS A 80 -26.49 -26.41 9.54
C HIS A 80 -27.88 -26.87 9.10
N PHE A 81 -28.39 -26.29 8.02
CA PHE A 81 -29.77 -26.54 7.56
C PHE A 81 -29.98 -27.96 6.99
N SER A 82 -28.94 -28.58 6.41
CA SER A 82 -29.02 -29.98 5.95
C SER A 82 -28.99 -31.01 7.07
N GLY A 83 -28.66 -30.62 8.31
CA GLY A 83 -28.52 -31.52 9.43
C GLY A 83 -27.25 -32.40 9.39
N ILE A 84 -26.39 -32.27 8.35
CA ILE A 84 -25.19 -33.10 8.20
C ILE A 84 -24.21 -32.84 9.37
N ALA A 85 -24.10 -31.58 9.78
CA ALA A 85 -23.23 -31.21 10.90
C ALA A 85 -23.60 -31.85 12.21
N ALA A 86 -24.89 -32.21 12.41
CA ALA A 86 -25.35 -32.95 13.59
C ALA A 86 -24.91 -34.44 13.55
N GLN A 87 -24.68 -35.01 12.37
CA GLN A 87 -24.28 -36.40 12.21
C GLN A 87 -22.75 -36.58 12.25
N VAL A 88 -21.97 -35.73 11.59
CA VAL A 88 -20.51 -35.89 11.46
C VAL A 88 -19.71 -34.89 12.29
N GLY A 89 -20.39 -33.97 13.00
CA GLY A 89 -19.76 -32.90 13.76
C GLY A 89 -19.43 -31.66 12.92
N TRP A 90 -19.12 -30.57 13.59
CA TRP A 90 -18.86 -29.26 12.95
C TRP A 90 -17.45 -29.11 12.38
N ALA A 91 -16.47 -29.86 12.89
CA ALA A 91 -15.07 -29.69 12.57
C ALA A 91 -14.75 -29.68 11.03
N PRO A 92 -15.25 -30.65 10.22
CA PRO A 92 -14.98 -30.66 8.79
C PRO A 92 -15.49 -29.41 8.08
N PHE A 93 -16.67 -28.90 8.48
CA PHE A 93 -17.29 -27.74 7.83
C PHE A 93 -16.62 -26.43 8.19
N ILE A 94 -16.13 -26.32 9.44
CA ILE A 94 -15.32 -25.18 9.88
C ILE A 94 -14.00 -25.16 9.08
N PHE A 95 -13.31 -26.29 8.94
CA PHE A 95 -12.10 -26.37 8.12
C PHE A 95 -12.38 -26.02 6.65
N LEU A 96 -13.47 -26.52 6.07
CA LEU A 96 -13.83 -26.21 4.70
C LEU A 96 -14.15 -24.72 4.51
N ALA A 97 -14.82 -24.10 5.47
CA ALA A 97 -15.11 -22.67 5.47
C ALA A 97 -13.82 -21.82 5.54
N ILE A 98 -12.86 -22.21 6.39
CA ILE A 98 -11.54 -21.55 6.49
C ILE A 98 -10.76 -21.69 5.19
N ILE A 99 -10.73 -22.88 4.60
CA ILE A 99 -10.06 -23.13 3.32
C ILE A 99 -10.71 -22.29 2.20
N GLY A 100 -12.04 -22.29 2.13
CA GLY A 100 -12.78 -21.51 1.13
C GLY A 100 -12.55 -20.00 1.25
N PHE A 101 -12.54 -19.49 2.48
CA PHE A 101 -12.20 -18.09 2.76
C PHE A 101 -10.77 -17.75 2.34
N GLY A 102 -9.81 -18.58 2.77
CA GLY A 102 -8.40 -18.36 2.48
C GLY A 102 -8.11 -18.43 0.97
N PHE A 103 -8.68 -19.42 0.29
CA PHE A 103 -8.52 -19.60 -1.15
C PHE A 103 -9.07 -18.41 -1.95
N ALA A 104 -10.30 -17.98 -1.65
CA ALA A 104 -10.90 -16.83 -2.33
C ALA A 104 -10.10 -15.54 -2.12
N THR A 105 -9.59 -15.31 -0.91
CA THR A 105 -8.76 -14.15 -0.61
C THR A 105 -7.42 -14.20 -1.36
N TRP A 106 -6.77 -15.36 -1.38
CA TRP A 106 -5.49 -15.58 -2.06
C TRP A 106 -5.62 -15.45 -3.57
N GLU A 107 -6.63 -16.08 -4.16
CA GLU A 107 -6.87 -16.04 -5.61
C GLU A 107 -7.15 -14.62 -6.09
N ALA A 108 -7.99 -13.88 -5.38
CA ALA A 108 -8.26 -12.48 -5.70
C ALA A 108 -7.00 -11.61 -5.61
N GLY A 109 -6.17 -11.80 -4.56
CA GLY A 109 -4.88 -11.13 -4.45
C GLY A 109 -3.94 -11.48 -5.59
N PHE A 110 -3.91 -12.74 -6.02
CA PHE A 110 -3.10 -13.19 -7.17
C PHE A 110 -3.55 -12.55 -8.49
N ILE A 111 -4.86 -12.42 -8.71
CA ILE A 111 -5.40 -11.68 -9.86
C ILE A 111 -5.01 -10.20 -9.76
N GLY A 112 -5.12 -9.61 -8.57
CA GLY A 112 -4.73 -8.22 -8.33
C GLY A 112 -3.26 -7.92 -8.61
N MET A 113 -2.35 -8.89 -8.48
CA MET A 113 -0.95 -8.74 -8.89
C MET A 113 -0.77 -8.51 -10.40
N GLN A 114 -1.70 -8.96 -11.21
CA GLN A 114 -1.66 -8.81 -12.66
C GLN A 114 -2.32 -7.51 -13.14
N MET A 115 -2.97 -6.78 -12.24
CA MET A 115 -3.67 -5.55 -12.57
C MET A 115 -2.88 -4.34 -12.06
N PRO A 116 -2.73 -3.26 -12.87
CA PRO A 116 -2.18 -2.01 -12.41
C PRO A 116 -3.07 -1.43 -11.29
N ASN A 117 -2.45 -0.83 -10.30
CA ASN A 117 -3.18 -0.18 -9.22
C ASN A 117 -4.08 0.94 -9.79
N VAL A 118 -5.36 0.89 -9.46
CA VAL A 118 -6.39 1.84 -9.96
C VAL A 118 -6.02 3.31 -9.71
N HIS A 119 -5.28 3.61 -8.65
CA HIS A 119 -4.81 4.97 -8.35
C HIS A 119 -3.70 5.44 -9.30
N PHE A 120 -2.97 4.52 -9.94
CA PHE A 120 -1.85 4.83 -10.84
C PHE A 120 -2.19 4.69 -12.32
N THR A 121 -3.30 4.04 -12.66
CA THR A 121 -3.75 3.85 -14.06
C THR A 121 -3.83 5.17 -14.82
N ARG A 122 -4.21 6.26 -14.15
CA ARG A 122 -4.24 7.61 -14.77
C ARG A 122 -2.87 8.12 -15.22
N PHE A 123 -1.78 7.56 -14.68
CA PHE A 123 -0.40 7.94 -15.01
C PHE A 123 0.26 6.95 -15.96
N GLU A 124 -0.41 5.86 -16.34
CA GLU A 124 0.10 4.79 -17.18
C GLU A 124 0.72 5.34 -18.47
N LYS A 125 0.00 6.22 -19.18
CA LYS A 125 0.51 6.85 -20.40
C LYS A 125 1.80 7.66 -20.18
N ALA A 126 1.91 8.39 -19.07
CA ALA A 126 3.09 9.14 -18.74
C ALA A 126 4.27 8.21 -18.44
N LEU A 127 4.02 7.14 -17.69
CA LEU A 127 5.01 6.13 -17.34
C LEU A 127 5.49 5.34 -18.57
N GLU A 128 4.60 5.01 -19.51
CA GLU A 128 4.93 4.37 -20.80
C GLU A 128 5.80 5.28 -21.69
N GLN A 129 5.65 6.59 -21.57
CA GLN A 129 6.47 7.59 -22.25
C GLN A 129 7.84 7.80 -21.59
N GLY A 130 8.17 7.02 -20.55
CA GLY A 130 9.40 7.17 -19.78
C GLY A 130 9.39 8.33 -18.78
N ARG A 131 8.22 8.96 -18.55
CA ARG A 131 8.08 10.03 -17.57
C ARG A 131 7.92 9.44 -16.16
N HIS A 132 8.21 10.23 -15.17
CA HIS A 132 8.20 9.84 -13.75
C HIS A 132 7.18 10.64 -12.98
N VAL A 133 6.59 10.03 -11.95
CA VAL A 133 5.54 10.64 -11.15
C VAL A 133 6.00 10.75 -9.70
N LEU A 134 6.11 11.98 -9.21
CA LEU A 134 6.32 12.29 -7.81
C LEU A 134 4.97 12.54 -7.15
N PHE A 135 4.71 11.88 -6.03
CA PHE A 135 3.57 12.22 -5.21
C PHE A 135 3.98 12.47 -3.76
N VAL A 136 3.38 13.52 -3.20
CA VAL A 136 3.69 14.02 -1.89
C VAL A 136 2.41 14.12 -1.06
N GLU A 137 2.40 13.42 0.07
CA GLU A 137 1.31 13.51 1.04
C GLU A 137 1.60 14.63 2.04
N THR A 138 0.78 15.67 2.02
CA THR A 138 1.01 16.81 2.88
C THR A 138 -0.16 17.09 3.82
N SER A 139 0.17 17.63 4.99
CA SER A 139 -0.77 18.30 5.88
C SER A 139 -1.15 19.68 5.30
N ARG A 140 -2.07 20.38 5.97
CA ARG A 140 -2.39 21.76 5.59
C ARG A 140 -1.21 22.71 5.80
N GLU A 141 -0.38 22.42 6.78
CA GLU A 141 0.77 23.24 7.19
C GLU A 141 1.93 23.10 6.21
N ASP A 142 2.22 21.87 5.77
CA ASP A 142 3.34 21.56 4.86
C ASP A 142 3.07 21.95 3.41
N LYS A 143 1.81 22.26 3.07
CA LYS A 143 1.43 22.68 1.71
C LYS A 143 2.17 23.95 1.23
N LYS A 144 2.52 24.86 2.14
CA LYS A 144 3.27 26.06 1.79
C LYS A 144 4.70 25.70 1.39
N LYS A 145 5.36 24.84 2.19
CA LYS A 145 6.72 24.34 1.93
C LYS A 145 6.79 23.60 0.60
N LEU A 146 5.84 22.69 0.35
CA LEU A 146 5.74 21.99 -0.94
C LEU A 146 5.67 22.98 -2.10
N LYS A 147 4.82 24.01 -2.03
CA LYS A 147 4.70 25.00 -3.08
C LYS A 147 5.97 25.80 -3.32
N GLU A 148 6.71 26.12 -2.28
CA GLU A 148 7.98 26.88 -2.35
C GLU A 148 9.04 26.06 -3.10
N VAL A 149 9.19 24.77 -2.77
CA VAL A 149 10.13 23.88 -3.45
C VAL A 149 9.71 23.69 -4.92
N ILE A 150 8.46 23.32 -5.18
CA ILE A 150 7.98 23.06 -6.55
C ILE A 150 8.10 24.27 -7.47
N ARG A 151 8.00 25.49 -6.98
CA ARG A 151 8.19 26.71 -7.80
C ARG A 151 9.59 26.86 -8.38
N GLN A 152 10.58 26.21 -7.83
CA GLN A 152 11.96 26.25 -8.30
C GLN A 152 12.18 25.34 -9.52
N TYR A 153 11.22 24.45 -9.81
CA TYR A 153 11.29 23.47 -10.87
C TYR A 153 10.18 23.68 -11.92
N PRO A 154 10.38 24.59 -12.89
CA PRO A 154 9.36 24.95 -13.87
C PRO A 154 9.02 23.80 -14.85
N GLY A 155 9.90 22.80 -15.00
CA GLY A 155 9.66 21.59 -15.80
C GLY A 155 8.70 20.59 -15.17
N LEU A 156 8.27 20.83 -13.92
CA LEU A 156 7.38 19.92 -13.21
C LEU A 156 5.92 20.19 -13.59
N GLU A 157 5.27 19.22 -14.20
CA GLU A 157 3.85 19.29 -14.56
C GLU A 157 2.99 18.85 -13.38
N ARG A 158 2.03 19.69 -12.97
CA ARG A 158 1.09 19.32 -11.93
C ARG A 158 -0.01 18.39 -12.47
N ALA A 159 -0.04 17.15 -12.03
CA ALA A 159 -0.93 16.11 -12.55
C ALA A 159 -2.15 15.80 -11.68
N GLY A 160 -2.41 16.62 -10.65
CA GLY A 160 -3.63 16.50 -9.86
C GLY A 160 -3.45 16.55 -8.34
N THR A 161 -4.57 16.38 -7.66
CA THR A 161 -4.63 16.36 -6.18
C THR A 161 -5.72 15.40 -5.75
N GLU A 162 -5.44 14.57 -4.75
CA GLU A 162 -6.40 13.62 -4.18
C GLU A 162 -6.48 13.76 -2.66
N ILE A 163 -7.64 13.48 -2.09
CA ILE A 163 -7.79 13.40 -0.64
C ILE A 163 -7.44 11.97 -0.23
N THR A 164 -6.36 11.82 0.51
CA THR A 164 -5.97 10.52 1.04
C THR A 164 -6.81 10.23 2.27
N HIS A 165 -7.71 9.27 2.15
CA HIS A 165 -8.29 8.61 3.31
C HIS A 165 -7.21 7.65 3.83
N THR A 166 -6.80 7.85 5.08
CA THR A 166 -5.90 6.92 5.76
C THR A 166 -6.64 5.59 5.84
N GLY A 167 -6.33 4.67 4.95
CA GLY A 167 -7.01 3.38 4.89
C GLY A 167 -6.85 2.63 6.21
N ALA A 168 -7.84 1.85 6.59
CA ALA A 168 -7.85 1.02 7.81
C ALA A 168 -6.57 0.14 7.89
N LEU A 169 -6.02 -0.25 6.74
CA LEU A 169 -4.78 -1.01 6.62
C LEU A 169 -3.55 -0.23 7.13
N MET A 170 -3.44 1.07 6.84
CA MET A 170 -2.37 1.93 7.38
C MET A 170 -2.45 2.04 8.90
N LEU A 171 -3.66 2.08 9.44
CA LEU A 171 -3.87 2.03 10.89
C LEU A 171 -3.45 0.68 11.47
N LEU A 172 -3.80 -0.44 10.81
CA LEU A 172 -3.40 -1.78 11.21
C LEU A 172 -1.88 -1.97 11.15
N LEU A 173 -1.20 -1.49 10.11
CA LEU A 173 0.26 -1.54 9.99
C LEU A 173 0.94 -0.72 11.08
N LYS A 174 0.42 0.46 11.39
CA LYS A 174 0.91 1.31 12.49
C LYS A 174 0.69 0.66 13.87
N TYR A 175 -0.44 -0.03 14.07
CA TYR A 175 -0.70 -0.83 15.26
C TYR A 175 0.23 -2.05 15.33
N TRP A 176 0.49 -2.72 14.19
CA TRP A 176 1.38 -3.88 14.10
C TRP A 176 2.84 -3.50 14.38
N GLU A 177 3.34 -2.39 13.88
CA GLU A 177 4.69 -1.89 14.23
C GLU A 177 4.81 -1.57 15.72
N ARG A 178 3.78 -0.97 16.29
CA ARG A 178 3.73 -0.67 17.73
C ARG A 178 3.64 -1.95 18.58
N PHE A 179 2.90 -2.95 18.12
CA PHE A 179 2.81 -4.27 18.76
C PHE A 179 4.16 -5.02 18.66
N ARG A 180 4.78 -5.00 17.50
CA ARG A 180 6.09 -5.64 17.29
C ARG A 180 7.19 -5.00 18.15
N SER A 181 7.23 -3.68 18.24
CA SER A 181 8.18 -2.99 19.12
C SER A 181 7.95 -3.32 20.60
N TRP A 182 6.69 -3.43 21.01
CA TRP A 182 6.32 -3.85 22.36
C TRP A 182 6.71 -5.31 22.63
N ALA A 183 6.45 -6.22 21.70
CA ALA A 183 6.80 -7.64 21.82
C ALA A 183 8.32 -7.87 21.89
N LEU A 184 9.13 -7.08 21.17
CA LEU A 184 10.60 -7.14 21.22
C LEU A 184 11.15 -6.66 22.57
N VAL A 185 10.49 -5.75 23.27
CA VAL A 185 10.88 -5.31 24.62
C VAL A 185 10.73 -6.45 25.64
N PHE A 186 9.79 -7.38 25.43
CA PHE A 186 9.60 -8.56 26.29
C PHE A 186 10.55 -9.71 25.99
N GLN A 187 11.15 -9.78 24.80
CA GLN A 187 12.08 -10.84 24.41
C GLN A 187 13.57 -10.55 24.72
N GLY A 188 13.94 -9.35 25.11
CA GLY A 188 15.32 -8.90 25.20
C GLY A 188 15.77 -8.38 26.56
N ARG A 189 15.83 -9.24 27.60
CA ARG A 189 16.88 -9.13 28.63
C ARG A 189 17.59 -10.47 28.74
N PRO A 190 18.79 -10.62 28.17
CA PRO A 190 19.64 -11.75 28.55
C PRO A 190 20.02 -11.57 30.01
N LYS A 191 19.60 -12.54 30.85
CA LYS A 191 20.10 -12.73 32.20
C LYS A 191 21.57 -13.16 32.10
N GLY A 192 22.42 -12.45 32.79
CA GLY A 192 23.67 -13.02 33.29
C GLY A 192 24.93 -12.46 32.65
N GLN A 193 25.55 -11.56 33.38
CA GLN A 193 26.98 -11.66 33.71
C GLN A 193 27.10 -11.12 35.10
N GLN A 194 27.28 -12.06 36.05
CA GLN A 194 28.00 -11.85 37.30
C GLN A 194 29.47 -12.15 37.04
#